data_7dabd7834fe03ddb57beb377fe27b94d
#
_entry.id   7dabd7834fe03ddb57beb377fe27b94d
#
_cell.length_a   1.000
_cell.length_b   1.000
_cell.length_c   1.000
_cell.angle_alpha   90.00
_cell.angle_beta   90.00
_cell.angle_gamma   90.00
#
_symmetry.space_group_name_H-M   'P 1'
#
loop_
_entity.id
_entity.type
_entity.pdbx_description
1 polymer ?
#
loop_
_entity_poly.entity_id
_entity_poly.type
_entity_poly.pdbx_seq_one_letter_code
_entity_poly.pdbx_strand_id
1 'polypeptide(L)'
;MSPLRRPTAAVLGILALALAVQLLGIGFGPSGGGPSPAGPTPSALVGAVSPSPTQAPSPSPTATPTPNPPSPSPSPSPRQPAVEPVAIVPVTSFRNPWTTTDAAELRAVLAGTSRRYAALELVAAEADAILATLDAPRPTGKTLVLAPDAAAVATDLAAHRDRIALLRAEAVGPAVRALAWGEASLFGVDRVRDLAAWPLTADLPPAAAPFDPATTWTLVAGGDILLDRGVAKTVKIDGRGIDFPFDGGYAEITSRYCCSAFGWKLPRAKRLGGAGAVRHLLTKADLALANFENPAPDRFRYHTSGTVFSADPALVEGLARAGIDWVSLGNNHIGDAGRAGIVQTRRNVERTGIAVSGAGANLAEAHTPAWLEAGGLRIAVFGYDTIARYYAATEDRPGSAQLTAAAARADIAAARRAGADLVIVYPHWGVEYRATPTAAQRRLAHAVVDAGADLVIGNHAHWAAAMEVYEGKPIWYALGNFVFDQTWSEPTMEGILLELTFRGRELVQIRLHPFIILDRAQPNFMDPADSGAVVLRQVFDASKGLLPW
;
A
#
# COMPACT_ATOMS: atom_id res chain seq x y z
N MET A 1 -7.26 11.65 56.90
CA MET A 1 -6.30 12.62 56.36
C MET A 1 -4.97 11.93 56.20
N SER A 2 -4.68 11.45 55.02
CA SER A 2 -3.39 10.82 54.66
C SER A 2 -2.78 11.62 53.52
N PRO A 3 -1.46 11.85 53.47
CA PRO A 3 -0.83 12.79 52.56
C PRO A 3 -0.70 12.20 51.16
N LEU A 4 -1.06 13.00 50.15
CA LEU A 4 -0.82 12.80 48.74
C LEU A 4 0.70 12.61 48.46
N ARG A 5 1.10 11.47 47.95
CA ARG A 5 2.45 11.27 47.43
C ARG A 5 2.58 11.95 46.05
N ARG A 6 3.53 12.86 45.94
CA ARG A 6 3.92 13.49 44.65
C ARG A 6 4.57 12.44 43.73
N PRO A 7 4.31 12.51 42.42
CA PRO A 7 5.00 11.60 41.47
C PRO A 7 6.50 11.96 41.40
N THR A 8 7.32 10.95 41.39
CA THR A 8 8.78 11.03 41.38
C THR A 8 9.31 11.60 40.06
N ALA A 9 10.32 12.45 40.15
CA ALA A 9 11.00 13.19 39.07
C ALA A 9 11.59 12.34 37.92
N ALA A 10 11.50 11.00 37.96
CA ALA A 10 12.03 10.10 36.95
C ALA A 10 11.25 10.09 35.62
N VAL A 11 9.96 10.44 35.62
CA VAL A 11 9.13 10.41 34.41
C VAL A 11 9.33 11.66 33.53
N LEU A 12 9.72 12.79 34.13
CA LEU A 12 10.02 14.03 33.40
C LEU A 12 11.38 13.98 32.67
N GLY A 13 12.31 13.15 33.12
CA GLY A 13 13.65 13.02 32.51
C GLY A 13 13.64 12.32 31.14
N ILE A 14 12.71 11.41 30.90
CA ILE A 14 12.66 10.63 29.65
C ILE A 14 12.12 11.45 28.47
N LEU A 15 11.12 12.31 28.71
CA LEU A 15 10.64 13.24 27.67
C LEU A 15 11.66 14.33 27.32
N ALA A 16 12.46 14.79 28.29
CA ALA A 16 13.48 15.81 28.06
C ALA A 16 14.67 15.24 27.25
N LEU A 17 14.98 13.95 27.36
CA LEU A 17 16.09 13.33 26.63
C LEU A 17 15.71 13.08 25.15
N ALA A 18 14.47 12.70 24.87
CA ALA A 18 13.99 12.53 23.48
C ALA A 18 13.92 13.88 22.73
N LEU A 19 13.59 14.98 23.41
CA LEU A 19 13.57 16.32 22.83
C LEU A 19 14.97 16.92 22.66
N ALA A 20 15.91 16.62 23.55
CA ALA A 20 17.28 17.18 23.53
C ALA A 20 18.14 16.62 22.39
N VAL A 21 17.93 15.37 21.98
CA VAL A 21 18.64 14.76 20.82
C VAL A 21 18.17 15.36 19.49
N GLN A 22 16.98 15.92 19.42
CA GLN A 22 16.46 16.57 18.23
C GLN A 22 16.85 18.06 18.10
N LEU A 23 17.28 18.73 19.17
CA LEU A 23 17.61 20.17 19.16
C LEU A 23 19.10 20.47 18.93
N LEU A 24 19.98 19.50 18.93
CA LEU A 24 21.42 19.68 18.69
C LEU A 24 21.84 19.42 17.21
N GLY A 25 21.01 19.77 16.26
CA GLY A 25 21.36 19.88 14.84
C GLY A 25 22.20 21.13 14.60
N ILE A 26 23.50 21.06 14.79
CA ILE A 26 24.45 22.15 14.45
C ILE A 26 24.57 22.22 12.93
N GLY A 27 24.05 23.30 12.35
CA GLY A 27 24.22 23.64 10.96
C GLY A 27 25.63 24.14 10.66
N PHE A 28 26.28 23.60 9.65
CA PHE A 28 27.39 24.23 8.95
C PHE A 28 26.90 24.75 7.60
N GLY A 29 27.01 26.08 7.43
CA GLY A 29 26.67 26.74 6.20
C GLY A 29 27.79 26.62 5.14
N PRO A 30 27.46 26.84 3.88
CA PRO A 30 28.43 26.70 2.78
C PRO A 30 29.16 28.01 2.48
N SER A 31 30.45 27.91 2.22
CA SER A 31 31.22 28.98 1.63
C SER A 31 31.77 28.55 0.26
N GLY A 32 31.66 29.45 -0.72
CA GLY A 32 32.61 29.57 -1.78
C GLY A 32 32.18 29.13 -3.18
N GLY A 33 31.88 30.09 -4.02
CA GLY A 33 31.62 29.94 -5.43
C GLY A 33 32.90 29.85 -6.26
N GLY A 34 32.75 29.43 -7.52
CA GLY A 34 33.74 29.47 -8.57
C GLY A 34 33.09 29.02 -9.90
N PRO A 35 33.51 29.55 -11.04
CA PRO A 35 32.63 29.73 -12.20
C PRO A 35 32.62 28.57 -13.18
N SER A 36 31.50 28.49 -13.88
CA SER A 36 31.24 27.60 -15.01
C SER A 36 32.07 27.94 -16.26
N PRO A 37 32.47 26.98 -17.06
CA PRO A 37 32.80 27.22 -18.45
C PRO A 37 31.71 26.71 -19.40
N ALA A 38 31.52 27.50 -20.46
CA ALA A 38 30.56 27.33 -21.54
C ALA A 38 30.83 26.08 -22.40
N GLY A 39 29.78 25.41 -22.85
CA GLY A 39 29.84 24.37 -23.85
C GLY A 39 29.66 24.90 -25.28
N PRO A 40 30.09 24.15 -26.26
CA PRO A 40 29.96 24.57 -27.66
C PRO A 40 28.67 24.08 -28.32
N THR A 41 28.12 24.95 -29.17
CA THR A 41 27.03 24.75 -30.10
C THR A 41 27.39 23.80 -31.25
N PRO A 42 26.55 22.93 -31.73
CA PRO A 42 26.78 22.26 -33.00
C PRO A 42 26.18 23.02 -34.18
N SER A 43 27.02 23.18 -35.20
CA SER A 43 26.69 23.73 -36.51
C SER A 43 25.83 22.80 -37.35
N ALA A 44 24.89 23.40 -38.08
CA ALA A 44 24.07 22.74 -39.09
C ALA A 44 24.86 22.59 -40.41
N LEU A 45 24.78 21.42 -41.01
CA LEU A 45 25.21 21.19 -42.40
C LEU A 45 23.98 21.01 -43.28
N VAL A 46 23.83 21.92 -44.21
CA VAL A 46 22.84 21.93 -45.29
C VAL A 46 23.40 21.07 -46.44
N GLY A 47 22.69 20.04 -46.83
CA GLY A 47 22.98 19.23 -48.03
C GLY A 47 22.01 19.55 -49.14
N ALA A 48 22.53 20.06 -50.24
CA ALA A 48 21.79 20.40 -51.45
C ALA A 48 21.42 19.15 -52.26
N VAL A 49 20.19 19.08 -52.79
CA VAL A 49 19.72 18.07 -53.72
C VAL A 49 19.57 18.70 -55.11
N SER A 50 20.25 18.14 -56.09
CA SER A 50 20.14 18.49 -57.51
C SER A 50 18.96 17.80 -58.21
N PRO A 51 18.34 18.44 -59.24
CA PRO A 51 17.17 17.88 -59.90
C PRO A 51 17.56 16.95 -61.06
N SER A 52 16.79 15.89 -61.27
CA SER A 52 16.86 14.95 -62.38
C SER A 52 15.90 15.33 -63.53
N PRO A 53 16.18 14.96 -64.76
CA PRO A 53 15.59 15.58 -65.93
C PRO A 53 14.24 14.99 -66.37
N THR A 54 13.47 15.84 -67.02
CA THR A 54 12.19 15.67 -67.66
C THR A 54 12.25 14.71 -68.89
N GLN A 55 11.39 13.68 -68.95
CA GLN A 55 11.13 12.89 -70.13
C GLN A 55 9.86 13.36 -70.86
N ALA A 56 9.93 13.38 -72.20
CA ALA A 56 8.90 13.83 -73.11
C ALA A 56 7.79 12.75 -73.32
N PRO A 57 6.56 13.13 -73.76
CA PRO A 57 5.44 12.22 -73.83
C PRO A 57 5.41 11.41 -75.13
N SER A 58 5.00 10.13 -74.99
CA SER A 58 4.73 9.19 -76.05
C SER A 58 3.25 9.18 -76.45
N PRO A 59 2.88 8.88 -77.70
CA PRO A 59 1.53 9.13 -78.23
C PRO A 59 0.49 8.10 -77.75
N SER A 60 -0.75 8.62 -77.62
CA SER A 60 -1.99 7.87 -77.27
C SER A 60 -2.32 6.74 -78.24
N PRO A 61 -2.74 5.59 -77.72
CA PRO A 61 -3.47 4.58 -78.53
C PRO A 61 -4.99 4.83 -78.49
N THR A 62 -5.57 4.50 -79.61
CA THR A 62 -7.00 4.61 -79.96
C THR A 62 -7.90 3.81 -79.00
N ALA A 63 -9.00 4.43 -78.57
CA ALA A 63 -9.97 3.86 -77.66
C ALA A 63 -10.78 2.71 -78.27
N THR A 64 -10.78 1.57 -77.57
CA THR A 64 -11.73 0.46 -77.74
C THR A 64 -12.95 0.67 -76.82
N PRO A 65 -14.17 0.36 -77.21
CA PRO A 65 -15.34 0.60 -76.36
C PRO A 65 -15.34 -0.32 -75.13
N THR A 66 -15.41 0.31 -73.95
CA THR A 66 -15.49 -0.39 -72.69
C THR A 66 -16.88 -0.99 -72.47
N PRO A 67 -17.02 -2.26 -72.04
CA PRO A 67 -18.29 -2.80 -71.59
C PRO A 67 -18.74 -2.12 -70.29
N ASN A 68 -20.04 -1.92 -70.12
CA ASN A 68 -20.67 -1.36 -68.95
C ASN A 68 -20.22 -2.04 -67.68
N PRO A 69 -19.89 -1.28 -66.61
CA PRO A 69 -19.52 -1.86 -65.33
C PRO A 69 -20.71 -2.63 -64.75
N PRO A 70 -20.47 -3.79 -64.09
CA PRO A 70 -21.52 -4.50 -63.37
C PRO A 70 -22.05 -3.61 -62.23
N SER A 71 -23.36 -3.65 -61.99
CA SER A 71 -24.02 -2.96 -60.86
C SER A 71 -23.24 -3.25 -59.55
N PRO A 72 -23.03 -2.23 -58.71
CA PRO A 72 -22.34 -2.45 -57.46
C PRO A 72 -23.12 -3.47 -56.61
N SER A 73 -22.46 -4.54 -56.21
CA SER A 73 -22.95 -5.45 -55.16
C SER A 73 -23.29 -4.64 -53.93
N PRO A 74 -24.40 -4.95 -53.23
CA PRO A 74 -24.74 -4.25 -52.00
C PRO A 74 -23.55 -4.36 -51.05
N SER A 75 -23.07 -3.21 -50.55
CA SER A 75 -22.06 -3.14 -49.49
C SER A 75 -22.54 -4.01 -48.32
N PRO A 76 -21.66 -4.92 -47.79
CA PRO A 76 -22.04 -5.71 -46.63
C PRO A 76 -22.47 -4.74 -45.52
N SER A 77 -23.66 -4.95 -44.98
CA SER A 77 -24.09 -4.25 -43.75
C SER A 77 -23.00 -4.34 -42.71
N PRO A 78 -22.71 -3.25 -41.99
CA PRO A 78 -21.67 -3.31 -40.93
C PRO A 78 -22.04 -4.42 -39.96
N ARG A 79 -21.18 -5.42 -39.87
CA ARG A 79 -21.31 -6.52 -38.91
C ARG A 79 -21.32 -5.89 -37.52
N GLN A 80 -22.42 -6.03 -36.78
CA GLN A 80 -22.44 -5.61 -35.38
C GLN A 80 -21.22 -6.25 -34.68
N PRO A 81 -20.48 -5.46 -33.87
CA PRO A 81 -19.37 -6.02 -33.13
C PRO A 81 -19.89 -7.19 -32.26
N ALA A 82 -19.17 -8.30 -32.25
CA ALA A 82 -19.48 -9.40 -31.37
C ALA A 82 -19.48 -8.90 -29.92
N VAL A 83 -20.48 -9.27 -29.15
CA VAL A 83 -20.55 -8.97 -27.70
C VAL A 83 -20.46 -10.27 -26.92
N GLU A 84 -19.91 -10.18 -25.70
CA GLU A 84 -19.77 -11.30 -24.77
C GLU A 84 -20.01 -10.82 -23.33
N PRO A 85 -20.33 -11.72 -22.39
CA PRO A 85 -20.45 -11.36 -20.99
C PRO A 85 -19.11 -10.90 -20.43
N VAL A 86 -19.00 -9.60 -20.13
CA VAL A 86 -17.81 -8.97 -19.53
C VAL A 86 -18.07 -8.70 -18.05
N ALA A 87 -17.11 -9.01 -17.18
CA ALA A 87 -17.20 -8.74 -15.76
C ALA A 87 -17.23 -7.23 -15.50
N ILE A 88 -18.25 -6.77 -14.78
CA ILE A 88 -18.45 -5.38 -14.37
C ILE A 88 -18.22 -5.26 -12.87
N VAL A 89 -17.50 -4.23 -12.45
CA VAL A 89 -17.12 -4.01 -11.05
C VAL A 89 -17.72 -2.70 -10.56
N PRO A 90 -18.46 -2.72 -9.44
CA PRO A 90 -18.84 -1.49 -8.78
C PRO A 90 -17.62 -0.85 -8.13
N VAL A 91 -17.42 0.44 -8.43
CA VAL A 91 -16.30 1.23 -7.89
C VAL A 91 -16.80 2.56 -7.33
N THR A 92 -16.07 3.10 -6.39
CA THR A 92 -16.32 4.41 -5.81
C THR A 92 -15.01 5.16 -5.58
N SER A 93 -15.06 6.40 -5.09
CA SER A 93 -13.85 7.13 -4.71
C SER A 93 -12.95 6.28 -3.80
N PHE A 94 -11.66 6.31 -4.02
CA PHE A 94 -10.66 5.65 -3.16
C PHE A 94 -10.86 5.97 -1.67
N ARG A 95 -11.30 7.19 -1.36
CA ARG A 95 -11.51 7.67 0.02
C ARG A 95 -12.90 7.35 0.58
N ASN A 96 -13.78 6.74 -0.18
CA ASN A 96 -15.11 6.34 0.28
C ASN A 96 -14.99 5.13 1.22
N PRO A 97 -15.69 5.11 2.38
CA PRO A 97 -15.51 4.05 3.36
C PRO A 97 -16.27 2.75 3.05
N TRP A 98 -17.24 2.78 2.14
CA TRP A 98 -18.05 1.60 1.84
C TRP A 98 -17.23 0.51 1.16
N THR A 99 -17.52 -0.73 1.49
CA THR A 99 -16.78 -1.91 0.99
C THR A 99 -17.63 -2.83 0.12
N THR A 100 -18.96 -2.65 0.11
CA THR A 100 -19.90 -3.52 -0.60
C THR A 100 -21.07 -2.72 -1.14
N THR A 101 -21.68 -3.23 -2.20
CA THR A 101 -22.93 -2.77 -2.79
C THR A 101 -23.71 -3.94 -3.40
N ASP A 102 -24.94 -3.69 -3.86
CA ASP A 102 -25.80 -4.67 -4.50
C ASP A 102 -26.74 -4.00 -5.53
N ALA A 103 -27.55 -4.81 -6.20
CA ALA A 103 -28.51 -4.34 -7.18
C ALA A 103 -29.61 -3.43 -6.58
N ALA A 104 -29.97 -3.66 -5.32
CA ALA A 104 -30.99 -2.84 -4.65
C ALA A 104 -30.47 -1.42 -4.42
N GLU A 105 -29.21 -1.30 -3.95
CA GLU A 105 -28.56 -0.01 -3.76
C GLU A 105 -28.42 0.75 -5.09
N LEU A 106 -27.97 0.08 -6.18
CA LEU A 106 -27.84 0.73 -7.48
C LEU A 106 -29.19 1.21 -8.03
N ARG A 107 -30.24 0.41 -7.87
CA ARG A 107 -31.61 0.86 -8.23
C ARG A 107 -32.06 2.06 -7.40
N ALA A 108 -31.73 2.07 -6.09
CA ALA A 108 -32.02 3.22 -5.24
C ALA A 108 -31.26 4.48 -5.65
N VAL A 109 -30.00 4.34 -6.12
CA VAL A 109 -29.22 5.46 -6.69
C VAL A 109 -29.92 6.01 -7.93
N LEU A 110 -30.28 5.15 -8.89
CA LEU A 110 -30.94 5.57 -10.13
C LEU A 110 -32.32 6.22 -9.87
N ALA A 111 -33.04 5.76 -8.85
CA ALA A 111 -34.29 6.33 -8.39
C ALA A 111 -34.14 7.63 -7.57
N GLY A 112 -32.92 8.01 -7.19
CA GLY A 112 -32.65 9.19 -6.34
C GLY A 112 -33.06 8.99 -4.88
N THR A 113 -33.15 7.76 -4.39
CA THR A 113 -33.56 7.39 -3.01
C THR A 113 -32.43 6.82 -2.16
N SER A 114 -31.25 6.59 -2.74
CA SER A 114 -30.07 6.15 -2.00
C SER A 114 -29.63 7.19 -0.95
N ARG A 115 -29.16 6.67 0.20
CA ARG A 115 -28.56 7.51 1.26
C ARG A 115 -27.04 7.50 1.20
N ARG A 116 -26.45 6.64 0.33
CA ARG A 116 -24.99 6.47 0.21
C ARG A 116 -24.43 7.24 -0.97
N TYR A 117 -25.19 7.25 -2.09
CA TYR A 117 -24.71 7.79 -3.35
C TYR A 117 -25.75 8.70 -4.01
N ALA A 118 -25.29 9.80 -4.57
CA ALA A 118 -26.12 10.77 -5.28
C ALA A 118 -26.36 10.38 -6.75
N ALA A 119 -25.40 9.68 -7.38
CA ALA A 119 -25.48 9.28 -8.79
C ALA A 119 -24.69 8.01 -9.08
N LEU A 120 -25.14 7.28 -10.12
CA LEU A 120 -24.38 6.23 -10.79
C LEU A 120 -23.64 6.85 -11.97
N GLU A 121 -22.36 6.53 -12.13
CA GLU A 121 -21.53 6.97 -13.23
C GLU A 121 -21.15 5.79 -14.13
N LEU A 122 -21.29 5.95 -15.45
CA LEU A 122 -21.01 4.90 -16.43
C LEU A 122 -20.20 5.48 -17.60
N VAL A 123 -19.38 4.64 -18.23
CA VAL A 123 -18.80 4.96 -19.53
C VAL A 123 -19.91 5.03 -20.57
N ALA A 124 -20.00 6.14 -21.30
CA ALA A 124 -21.12 6.44 -22.18
C ALA A 124 -21.40 5.35 -23.22
N ALA A 125 -20.34 4.74 -23.77
CA ALA A 125 -20.45 3.68 -24.77
C ALA A 125 -20.98 2.34 -24.20
N GLU A 126 -20.95 2.15 -22.89
CA GLU A 126 -21.31 0.90 -22.21
C GLU A 126 -22.62 1.02 -21.42
N ALA A 127 -23.11 2.25 -21.26
CA ALA A 127 -24.19 2.57 -20.33
C ALA A 127 -25.47 1.77 -20.58
N ASP A 128 -25.91 1.62 -21.83
CA ASP A 128 -27.17 0.93 -22.14
C ASP A 128 -27.08 -0.57 -21.83
N ALA A 129 -25.95 -1.22 -22.13
CA ALA A 129 -25.73 -2.64 -21.81
C ALA A 129 -25.66 -2.87 -20.28
N ILE A 130 -24.99 -1.98 -19.55
CA ILE A 130 -24.89 -2.07 -18.09
C ILE A 130 -26.25 -1.83 -17.42
N LEU A 131 -27.02 -0.84 -17.88
CA LEU A 131 -28.38 -0.58 -17.37
C LEU A 131 -29.33 -1.74 -17.65
N ALA A 132 -29.20 -2.40 -18.80
CA ALA A 132 -29.96 -3.61 -19.13
C ALA A 132 -29.67 -4.76 -18.13
N THR A 133 -28.40 -4.95 -17.75
CA THR A 133 -28.01 -5.95 -16.74
C THR A 133 -28.62 -5.66 -15.36
N LEU A 134 -28.81 -4.38 -15.01
CA LEU A 134 -29.43 -3.98 -13.74
C LEU A 134 -30.97 -4.05 -13.78
N ASP A 135 -31.55 -4.41 -14.91
CA ASP A 135 -33.01 -4.32 -15.16
C ASP A 135 -33.54 -2.92 -14.77
N ALA A 136 -32.81 -1.88 -15.20
CA ALA A 136 -33.12 -0.50 -14.85
C ALA A 136 -33.29 0.36 -16.09
N PRO A 137 -34.44 1.08 -16.20
CA PRO A 137 -34.62 2.04 -17.28
C PRO A 137 -33.62 3.19 -17.16
N ARG A 138 -33.21 3.75 -18.28
CA ARG A 138 -32.35 4.93 -18.29
C ARG A 138 -33.04 6.11 -17.59
N PRO A 139 -32.47 6.64 -16.48
CA PRO A 139 -33.11 7.76 -15.78
C PRO A 139 -33.03 9.04 -16.59
N THR A 140 -34.04 9.90 -16.46
CA THR A 140 -34.10 11.21 -17.12
C THR A 140 -33.48 12.33 -16.27
N GLY A 141 -33.06 12.03 -15.05
CA GLY A 141 -32.53 12.99 -14.06
C GLY A 141 -31.00 13.00 -13.95
N LYS A 142 -30.53 13.64 -12.86
CA LYS A 142 -29.10 13.80 -12.57
C LYS A 142 -28.50 12.57 -11.86
N THR A 143 -29.27 11.50 -11.68
CA THR A 143 -28.83 10.28 -10.97
C THR A 143 -27.98 9.35 -11.83
N LEU A 144 -27.86 9.64 -13.13
CA LEU A 144 -26.94 9.00 -14.06
C LEU A 144 -25.98 10.04 -14.64
N VAL A 145 -24.68 9.77 -14.52
CA VAL A 145 -23.60 10.56 -15.11
C VAL A 145 -22.92 9.72 -16.17
N LEU A 146 -22.58 10.31 -17.31
CA LEU A 146 -21.90 9.63 -18.39
C LEU A 146 -20.50 10.22 -18.58
N ALA A 147 -19.49 9.37 -18.52
CA ALA A 147 -18.10 9.71 -18.76
C ALA A 147 -17.63 9.18 -20.13
N PRO A 148 -16.64 9.81 -20.77
CA PRO A 148 -16.11 9.33 -22.05
C PRO A 148 -15.39 7.99 -21.93
N ASP A 149 -14.70 7.74 -20.81
CA ASP A 149 -13.88 6.55 -20.55
C ASP A 149 -13.70 6.31 -19.06
N ALA A 150 -13.03 5.19 -18.70
CA ALA A 150 -12.79 4.80 -17.31
C ALA A 150 -11.82 5.75 -16.55
N ALA A 151 -10.90 6.42 -17.24
CA ALA A 151 -9.99 7.38 -16.62
C ALA A 151 -10.73 8.65 -16.19
N ALA A 152 -11.70 9.09 -17.00
CA ALA A 152 -12.59 10.19 -16.64
C ALA A 152 -13.48 9.83 -15.45
N VAL A 153 -14.00 8.58 -15.39
CA VAL A 153 -14.75 8.07 -14.21
C VAL A 153 -13.88 8.16 -12.96
N ALA A 154 -12.64 7.66 -13.00
CA ALA A 154 -11.74 7.68 -11.84
C ALA A 154 -11.45 9.12 -11.38
N THR A 155 -11.26 10.05 -12.32
CA THR A 155 -11.04 11.47 -12.04
C THR A 155 -12.25 12.11 -11.38
N ASP A 156 -13.45 11.81 -11.90
CA ASP A 156 -14.69 12.36 -11.38
C ASP A 156 -15.00 11.81 -9.98
N LEU A 157 -14.83 10.51 -9.75
CA LEU A 157 -15.01 9.90 -8.43
C LEU A 157 -14.05 10.47 -7.36
N ALA A 158 -12.85 10.91 -7.75
CA ALA A 158 -11.93 11.58 -6.83
C ALA A 158 -12.48 12.94 -6.35
N ALA A 159 -13.20 13.64 -7.23
CA ALA A 159 -13.85 14.92 -6.92
C ALA A 159 -15.24 14.77 -6.25
N HIS A 160 -15.97 13.69 -6.56
CA HIS A 160 -17.35 13.46 -6.12
C HIS A 160 -17.45 12.14 -5.33
N ARG A 161 -17.16 12.21 -4.04
CA ARG A 161 -17.13 11.01 -3.15
C ARG A 161 -18.51 10.38 -2.92
N ASP A 162 -19.56 11.07 -3.27
CA ASP A 162 -20.95 10.64 -3.19
C ASP A 162 -21.44 9.97 -4.48
N ARG A 163 -20.53 9.58 -5.38
CA ARG A 163 -20.86 8.81 -6.59
C ARG A 163 -20.36 7.37 -6.50
N ILE A 164 -21.08 6.50 -7.19
CA ILE A 164 -20.69 5.12 -7.47
C ILE A 164 -20.64 4.93 -8.98
N ALA A 165 -19.72 4.13 -9.46
CA ALA A 165 -19.62 3.80 -10.88
C ALA A 165 -19.57 2.29 -11.10
N LEU A 166 -19.81 1.88 -12.34
CA LEU A 166 -19.61 0.51 -12.81
C LEU A 166 -18.59 0.55 -13.95
N LEU A 167 -17.49 -0.18 -13.76
CA LEU A 167 -16.42 -0.29 -14.74
C LEU A 167 -16.21 -1.74 -15.14
N ARG A 168 -15.69 -1.96 -16.35
CA ARG A 168 -15.11 -3.27 -16.72
C ARG A 168 -14.02 -3.64 -15.74
N ALA A 169 -13.89 -4.91 -15.40
CA ALA A 169 -12.89 -5.40 -14.45
C ALA A 169 -11.45 -5.06 -14.86
N GLU A 170 -11.14 -5.14 -16.16
CA GLU A 170 -9.82 -4.79 -16.70
C GLU A 170 -9.48 -3.29 -16.65
N ALA A 171 -10.49 -2.43 -16.49
CA ALA A 171 -10.31 -0.98 -16.39
C ALA A 171 -10.20 -0.47 -14.94
N VAL A 172 -10.35 -1.37 -13.96
CA VAL A 172 -10.23 -1.01 -12.54
C VAL A 172 -8.77 -0.79 -12.19
N GLY A 173 -8.46 0.39 -11.64
CA GLY A 173 -7.12 0.77 -11.18
C GLY A 173 -7.12 1.25 -9.73
N PRO A 174 -5.94 1.59 -9.17
CA PRO A 174 -5.77 1.90 -7.75
C PRO A 174 -6.36 3.25 -7.34
N ALA A 175 -6.75 4.11 -8.30
CA ALA A 175 -7.37 5.40 -8.04
C ALA A 175 -8.84 5.29 -7.57
N VAL A 176 -9.46 4.14 -7.73
CA VAL A 176 -10.83 3.86 -7.29
C VAL A 176 -10.85 2.69 -6.31
N ARG A 177 -11.86 2.65 -5.47
CA ARG A 177 -12.13 1.53 -4.57
C ARG A 177 -13.13 0.58 -5.24
N ALA A 178 -12.70 -0.64 -5.55
CA ALA A 178 -13.61 -1.70 -5.96
C ALA A 178 -14.41 -2.22 -4.75
N LEU A 179 -15.72 -2.30 -4.93
CA LEU A 179 -16.65 -2.81 -3.93
C LEU A 179 -16.95 -4.29 -4.19
N ALA A 180 -17.24 -5.02 -3.15
CA ALA A 180 -17.86 -6.34 -3.30
C ALA A 180 -19.29 -6.19 -3.84
N TRP A 181 -19.73 -7.13 -4.66
CA TRP A 181 -21.12 -7.28 -5.09
C TRP A 181 -21.81 -8.32 -4.20
N GLY A 182 -22.56 -7.84 -3.22
CA GLY A 182 -23.02 -8.67 -2.12
C GLY A 182 -21.82 -9.22 -1.34
N GLU A 183 -21.67 -10.53 -1.32
CA GLU A 183 -20.54 -11.22 -0.66
C GLU A 183 -19.36 -11.50 -1.60
N ALA A 184 -19.56 -11.44 -2.92
CA ALA A 184 -18.51 -11.71 -3.90
C ALA A 184 -17.57 -10.54 -4.09
N SER A 185 -16.27 -10.78 -4.11
CA SER A 185 -15.24 -9.78 -4.42
C SER A 185 -14.42 -10.23 -5.63
N LEU A 186 -14.06 -9.30 -6.52
CA LEU A 186 -13.19 -9.60 -7.66
C LEU A 186 -11.71 -9.29 -7.37
N PHE A 187 -11.44 -8.55 -6.29
CA PHE A 187 -10.11 -8.16 -5.86
C PHE A 187 -9.91 -8.50 -4.37
N GLY A 188 -8.65 -8.56 -3.96
CA GLY A 188 -8.26 -8.86 -2.58
C GLY A 188 -8.05 -10.35 -2.31
N VAL A 189 -7.79 -10.68 -1.05
CA VAL A 189 -7.44 -12.07 -0.64
C VAL A 189 -8.60 -13.04 -0.83
N ASP A 190 -9.84 -12.56 -0.65
CA ASP A 190 -11.07 -13.36 -0.77
C ASP A 190 -11.72 -13.25 -2.16
N ARG A 191 -10.95 -12.82 -3.15
CA ARG A 191 -11.45 -12.68 -4.53
C ARG A 191 -11.91 -14.01 -5.12
N VAL A 192 -12.93 -13.99 -5.95
CA VAL A 192 -13.28 -15.13 -6.79
C VAL A 192 -12.08 -15.46 -7.71
N ARG A 193 -11.78 -16.73 -7.89
CA ARG A 193 -10.66 -17.21 -8.71
C ARG A 193 -11.10 -17.65 -10.10
N ASP A 194 -12.41 -17.86 -10.28
CA ASP A 194 -13.05 -18.19 -11.55
C ASP A 194 -14.08 -17.10 -11.88
N LEU A 195 -13.95 -16.49 -13.05
CA LEU A 195 -14.86 -15.43 -13.49
C LEU A 195 -16.32 -15.90 -13.58
N ALA A 196 -16.57 -17.18 -13.81
CA ALA A 196 -17.91 -17.75 -13.80
C ALA A 196 -18.62 -17.63 -12.44
N ALA A 197 -17.85 -17.46 -11.34
CA ALA A 197 -18.40 -17.20 -10.00
C ALA A 197 -18.69 -15.71 -9.74
N TRP A 198 -18.31 -14.80 -10.66
CA TRP A 198 -18.61 -13.38 -10.53
C TRP A 198 -19.98 -13.06 -11.08
N PRO A 199 -20.91 -12.52 -10.27
CA PRO A 199 -22.33 -12.46 -10.64
C PRO A 199 -22.72 -11.24 -11.48
N LEU A 200 -21.87 -10.21 -11.60
CA LEU A 200 -22.20 -8.97 -12.30
C LEU A 200 -21.48 -8.89 -13.65
N THR A 201 -22.18 -9.19 -14.74
CA THR A 201 -21.67 -9.12 -16.11
C THR A 201 -22.58 -8.30 -17.00
N ALA A 202 -22.03 -7.71 -18.05
CA ALA A 202 -22.82 -7.05 -19.11
C ALA A 202 -22.32 -7.53 -20.48
N ASP A 203 -23.24 -7.57 -21.47
CA ASP A 203 -22.91 -7.95 -22.85
C ASP A 203 -22.23 -6.78 -23.55
N LEU A 204 -20.91 -6.83 -23.61
CA LEU A 204 -20.06 -5.77 -24.14
C LEU A 204 -19.10 -6.31 -25.20
N PRO A 205 -18.58 -5.48 -26.13
CA PRO A 205 -17.49 -5.87 -26.99
C PRO A 205 -16.29 -6.38 -26.16
N PRO A 206 -15.62 -7.48 -26.56
CA PRO A 206 -14.48 -8.01 -25.82
C PRO A 206 -13.35 -6.98 -25.72
N ALA A 207 -12.62 -6.99 -24.61
CA ALA A 207 -11.43 -6.20 -24.43
C ALA A 207 -10.25 -6.85 -25.15
N ALA A 208 -9.25 -6.06 -25.56
CA ALA A 208 -8.00 -6.59 -26.13
C ALA A 208 -7.24 -7.48 -25.16
N ALA A 209 -7.35 -7.19 -23.84
CA ALA A 209 -6.79 -8.00 -22.76
C ALA A 209 -7.88 -8.16 -21.68
N PRO A 210 -8.73 -9.19 -21.76
CA PRO A 210 -9.78 -9.44 -20.78
C PRO A 210 -9.21 -9.65 -19.37
N PHE A 211 -10.00 -9.30 -18.36
CA PHE A 211 -9.62 -9.56 -16.98
C PHE A 211 -9.70 -11.06 -16.68
N ASP A 212 -8.61 -11.61 -16.12
CA ASP A 212 -8.54 -12.96 -15.61
C ASP A 212 -8.12 -12.95 -14.13
N PRO A 213 -9.00 -13.32 -13.19
CA PRO A 213 -8.68 -13.34 -11.77
C PRO A 213 -7.54 -14.30 -11.41
N ALA A 214 -7.27 -15.33 -12.24
CA ALA A 214 -6.18 -16.27 -12.03
C ALA A 214 -4.80 -15.60 -12.21
N THR A 215 -4.72 -14.49 -12.96
CA THR A 215 -3.48 -13.72 -13.14
C THR A 215 -3.23 -12.69 -12.05
N THR A 216 -4.14 -12.57 -11.08
CA THR A 216 -4.01 -11.62 -9.97
C THR A 216 -3.36 -12.28 -8.76
N TRP A 217 -2.61 -11.49 -8.02
CA TRP A 217 -2.02 -11.87 -6.75
C TRP A 217 -2.12 -10.74 -5.71
N THR A 218 -1.94 -11.06 -4.43
CA THR A 218 -2.16 -10.15 -3.32
C THR A 218 -0.95 -10.03 -2.42
N LEU A 219 -0.70 -8.82 -1.93
CA LEU A 219 0.27 -8.52 -0.91
C LEU A 219 -0.42 -7.83 0.27
N VAL A 220 -0.18 -8.34 1.48
CA VAL A 220 -0.61 -7.68 2.73
C VAL A 220 0.62 -7.13 3.43
N ALA A 221 0.54 -5.88 3.91
CA ALA A 221 1.63 -5.26 4.64
C ALA A 221 1.13 -4.71 5.99
N GLY A 222 1.87 -5.02 7.05
CA GLY A 222 1.66 -4.50 8.40
C GLY A 222 2.78 -3.55 8.82
N GLY A 223 2.53 -2.78 9.87
CA GLY A 223 3.48 -1.86 10.49
C GLY A 223 4.41 -2.55 11.50
N ASP A 224 4.64 -1.87 12.63
CA ASP A 224 5.64 -2.24 13.61
C ASP A 224 5.18 -3.39 14.52
N ILE A 225 6.03 -4.43 14.64
CA ILE A 225 5.83 -5.58 15.51
C ILE A 225 6.88 -5.56 16.63
N LEU A 226 6.41 -5.51 17.87
CA LEU A 226 7.18 -5.69 19.10
C LEU A 226 6.74 -6.98 19.81
N LEU A 227 7.69 -7.87 20.14
CA LEU A 227 7.42 -9.10 20.90
C LEU A 227 8.04 -9.08 22.30
N ASP A 228 8.20 -7.91 22.90
CA ASP A 228 8.70 -7.71 24.27
C ASP A 228 7.64 -6.99 25.13
N ARG A 229 7.96 -6.60 26.34
CA ARG A 229 7.17 -5.80 27.28
C ARG A 229 5.73 -6.31 27.44
N GLY A 230 4.73 -5.44 27.14
CA GLY A 230 3.30 -5.76 27.30
C GLY A 230 2.83 -6.89 26.39
N VAL A 231 3.40 -7.02 25.17
CA VAL A 231 3.08 -8.12 24.26
C VAL A 231 3.59 -9.45 24.83
N ALA A 232 4.87 -9.53 25.24
CA ALA A 232 5.43 -10.72 25.85
C ALA A 232 4.69 -11.09 27.15
N LYS A 233 4.30 -10.08 27.95
CA LYS A 233 3.48 -10.29 29.14
C LYS A 233 2.15 -10.97 28.77
N THR A 234 1.42 -10.43 27.83
CA THR A 234 0.12 -10.95 27.39
C THR A 234 0.24 -12.39 26.86
N VAL A 235 1.23 -12.62 25.99
CA VAL A 235 1.41 -13.92 25.32
C VAL A 235 1.92 -15.01 26.26
N LYS A 236 2.96 -14.72 27.05
CA LYS A 236 3.68 -15.71 27.86
C LYS A 236 3.24 -15.72 29.33
N ILE A 237 3.19 -14.55 30.00
CA ILE A 237 2.94 -14.47 31.42
C ILE A 237 1.44 -14.64 31.72
N ASP A 238 0.58 -13.94 30.96
CA ASP A 238 -0.87 -14.07 31.09
C ASP A 238 -1.39 -15.32 30.35
N GLY A 239 -0.54 -16.07 29.65
CA GLY A 239 -0.83 -17.38 29.06
C GLY A 239 -1.75 -17.38 27.84
N ARG A 240 -1.86 -16.24 27.12
CA ARG A 240 -2.75 -16.15 25.96
C ARG A 240 -2.23 -16.95 24.75
N GLY A 241 -0.95 -17.32 24.72
CA GLY A 241 -0.32 -18.08 23.65
C GLY A 241 0.23 -17.22 22.50
N ILE A 242 1.15 -17.80 21.72
CA ILE A 242 1.90 -17.09 20.67
C ILE A 242 1.04 -16.71 19.46
N ASP A 243 -0.10 -17.37 19.28
CA ASP A 243 -1.03 -17.08 18.19
C ASP A 243 -1.96 -15.90 18.51
N PHE A 244 -2.14 -15.56 19.80
CA PHE A 244 -3.07 -14.55 20.26
C PHE A 244 -2.93 -13.19 19.57
N PRO A 245 -1.72 -12.63 19.31
CA PRO A 245 -1.58 -11.35 18.63
C PRO A 245 -2.20 -11.33 17.23
N PHE A 246 -2.27 -12.47 16.57
CA PHE A 246 -2.75 -12.58 15.20
C PHE A 246 -4.18 -13.13 15.08
N ASP A 247 -4.78 -13.57 16.19
CA ASP A 247 -6.16 -14.09 16.23
C ASP A 247 -7.23 -13.00 16.44
N GLY A 248 -6.90 -11.75 16.20
CA GLY A 248 -7.86 -10.66 16.28
C GLY A 248 -8.99 -10.80 15.27
N GLY A 249 -10.18 -10.32 15.71
CA GLY A 249 -11.39 -10.28 14.91
C GLY A 249 -11.78 -8.84 14.58
N TYR A 250 -13.01 -8.48 14.94
CA TYR A 250 -13.57 -7.15 14.75
C TYR A 250 -13.81 -6.45 16.10
N ALA A 251 -13.73 -5.12 16.10
CA ALA A 251 -14.00 -4.30 17.26
C ALA A 251 -14.64 -2.96 16.87
N GLU A 252 -15.37 -2.37 17.81
CA GLU A 252 -15.94 -1.03 17.72
C GLU A 252 -15.46 -0.15 18.88
N ILE A 253 -15.29 1.16 18.66
CA ILE A 253 -15.02 2.14 19.71
C ILE A 253 -16.36 2.60 20.25
N THR A 254 -16.68 2.22 21.51
CA THR A 254 -17.95 2.55 22.15
C THR A 254 -17.95 3.89 22.85
N SER A 255 -16.80 4.33 23.37
CA SER A 255 -16.62 5.60 24.07
C SER A 255 -15.14 5.95 24.21
N ARG A 256 -14.86 7.12 24.76
CA ARG A 256 -13.51 7.54 25.13
C ARG A 256 -13.51 8.02 26.58
N TYR A 257 -12.43 7.76 27.30
CA TYR A 257 -12.24 8.20 28.67
C TYR A 257 -10.98 9.04 28.83
N CYS A 258 -10.97 9.90 29.79
CA CYS A 258 -9.80 10.68 30.19
C CYS A 258 -9.07 9.96 31.33
N CYS A 259 -7.79 9.97 31.40
CA CYS A 259 -6.77 10.23 30.40
C CYS A 259 -5.59 9.28 30.68
N SER A 260 -4.75 9.05 29.66
CA SER A 260 -3.45 8.40 29.88
C SER A 260 -2.52 9.27 30.72
N ALA A 261 -1.39 8.72 31.17
CA ALA A 261 -0.36 9.47 31.90
C ALA A 261 0.19 10.68 31.11
N PHE A 262 0.00 10.71 29.78
CA PHE A 262 0.41 11.78 28.88
C PHE A 262 -0.74 12.72 28.48
N GLY A 263 -1.91 12.59 29.11
CA GLY A 263 -3.06 13.48 28.88
C GLY A 263 -3.94 13.12 27.67
N TRP A 264 -3.70 12.00 26.99
CA TRP A 264 -4.53 11.56 25.86
C TRP A 264 -5.85 10.95 26.34
N LYS A 265 -6.94 11.27 25.65
CA LYS A 265 -8.16 10.46 25.77
C LYS A 265 -7.87 9.10 25.13
N LEU A 266 -8.36 8.04 25.79
CA LEU A 266 -8.17 6.67 25.32
C LEU A 266 -9.50 6.04 24.92
N PRO A 267 -9.54 5.21 23.87
CA PRO A 267 -10.76 4.54 23.44
C PRO A 267 -11.14 3.41 24.39
N ARG A 268 -12.44 3.24 24.61
CA ARG A 268 -13.02 1.97 25.08
C ARG A 268 -13.54 1.24 23.87
N ALA A 269 -13.01 0.07 23.61
CA ALA A 269 -13.41 -0.76 22.49
C ALA A 269 -14.09 -2.02 22.99
N LYS A 270 -15.05 -2.50 22.19
CA LYS A 270 -15.77 -3.77 22.38
C LYS A 270 -15.45 -4.69 21.20
N ARG A 271 -15.09 -5.95 21.51
CA ARG A 271 -14.96 -6.97 20.47
C ARG A 271 -16.33 -7.37 19.93
N LEU A 272 -16.43 -7.51 18.60
CA LEU A 272 -17.64 -7.90 17.87
C LEU A 272 -17.61 -9.36 17.41
N GLY A 273 -16.56 -10.11 17.75
CA GLY A 273 -16.36 -11.49 17.28
C GLY A 273 -15.44 -11.57 16.07
N GLY A 274 -15.58 -12.64 15.27
CA GLY A 274 -14.76 -12.86 14.07
C GLY A 274 -13.29 -13.16 14.39
N ALA A 275 -13.00 -13.81 15.54
CA ALA A 275 -11.63 -14.19 15.92
C ALA A 275 -10.95 -14.95 14.77
N GLY A 276 -9.67 -14.61 14.50
CA GLY A 276 -8.91 -15.12 13.36
C GLY A 276 -9.04 -14.31 12.07
N ALA A 277 -9.85 -13.24 12.01
CA ALA A 277 -9.99 -12.42 10.80
C ALA A 277 -8.65 -11.79 10.37
N VAL A 278 -7.83 -11.35 11.33
CA VAL A 278 -6.48 -10.80 11.03
C VAL A 278 -5.58 -11.91 10.45
N ARG A 279 -5.56 -13.08 11.06
CA ARG A 279 -4.79 -14.23 10.55
C ARG A 279 -5.29 -14.66 9.17
N HIS A 280 -6.62 -14.67 8.95
CA HIS A 280 -7.20 -14.99 7.66
C HIS A 280 -6.66 -14.07 6.56
N LEU A 281 -6.65 -12.75 6.78
CA LEU A 281 -6.12 -11.77 5.82
C LEU A 281 -4.64 -12.07 5.49
N LEU A 282 -3.81 -12.35 6.50
CA LEU A 282 -2.40 -12.64 6.33
C LEU A 282 -2.17 -13.97 5.59
N THR A 283 -2.82 -15.06 6.03
CA THR A 283 -2.60 -16.40 5.47
C THR A 283 -3.21 -16.61 4.08
N LYS A 284 -4.20 -15.79 3.69
CA LYS A 284 -4.83 -15.83 2.37
C LYS A 284 -4.14 -14.95 1.34
N ALA A 285 -3.30 -14.02 1.79
CA ALA A 285 -2.44 -13.26 0.89
C ALA A 285 -1.42 -14.17 0.21
N ASP A 286 -1.02 -13.81 -0.99
CA ASP A 286 0.08 -14.49 -1.68
C ASP A 286 1.44 -14.09 -1.06
N LEU A 287 1.53 -12.89 -0.43
CA LEU A 287 2.65 -12.44 0.40
C LEU A 287 2.15 -11.57 1.57
N ALA A 288 2.73 -11.78 2.76
CA ALA A 288 2.51 -10.93 3.93
C ALA A 288 3.84 -10.39 4.51
N LEU A 289 3.93 -9.07 4.66
CA LEU A 289 5.15 -8.35 5.06
C LEU A 289 4.91 -7.50 6.31
N ALA A 290 5.94 -7.33 7.17
CA ALA A 290 5.88 -6.43 8.33
C ALA A 290 7.26 -5.89 8.73
N ASN A 291 7.31 -4.94 9.68
CA ASN A 291 8.55 -4.52 10.33
C ASN A 291 8.70 -5.19 11.71
N PHE A 292 9.77 -5.94 11.91
CA PHE A 292 10.08 -6.58 13.21
C PHE A 292 11.00 -5.67 14.03
N GLU A 293 10.39 -4.84 14.87
CA GLU A 293 11.04 -3.72 15.56
C GLU A 293 11.63 -4.10 16.92
N ASN A 294 12.27 -5.24 16.98
CA ASN A 294 13.06 -5.64 18.13
C ASN A 294 14.00 -6.81 17.78
N PRO A 295 15.12 -6.99 18.51
CA PRO A 295 15.92 -8.20 18.38
C PRO A 295 15.25 -9.39 19.07
N ALA A 296 15.57 -10.60 18.56
CA ALA A 296 15.23 -11.89 19.15
C ALA A 296 16.51 -12.73 19.33
N PRO A 297 17.41 -12.35 20.29
CA PRO A 297 18.70 -13.01 20.51
C PRO A 297 18.53 -14.36 21.23
N ASP A 298 19.56 -15.22 21.19
CA ASP A 298 19.56 -16.51 21.91
C ASP A 298 19.44 -16.35 23.44
N ARG A 299 19.96 -15.25 23.96
CA ARG A 299 19.79 -14.86 25.36
C ARG A 299 18.98 -13.59 25.41
N PHE A 300 17.73 -13.71 25.81
CA PHE A 300 16.79 -12.61 25.91
C PHE A 300 16.44 -12.32 27.37
N ARG A 301 15.85 -11.14 27.58
CA ARG A 301 15.32 -10.71 28.86
C ARG A 301 14.01 -9.98 28.61
N TYR A 302 12.95 -10.40 29.26
CA TYR A 302 11.70 -9.65 29.23
C TYR A 302 11.84 -8.30 29.94
N HIS A 303 11.40 -7.26 29.26
CA HIS A 303 11.30 -5.93 29.81
C HIS A 303 9.84 -5.65 30.21
N THR A 304 9.64 -4.77 31.21
CA THR A 304 8.32 -4.30 31.64
C THR A 304 8.06 -2.86 31.23
N SER A 305 9.12 -2.16 30.84
CA SER A 305 9.10 -0.73 30.45
C SER A 305 10.43 -0.39 29.77
N GLY A 306 10.52 0.83 29.24
CA GLY A 306 11.73 1.34 28.60
C GLY A 306 11.70 1.17 27.08
N THR A 307 12.82 1.56 26.47
CA THR A 307 13.02 1.62 25.02
C THR A 307 14.13 0.71 24.52
N VAL A 308 14.61 -0.23 25.34
CA VAL A 308 15.52 -1.30 24.95
C VAL A 308 14.73 -2.61 24.93
N PHE A 309 14.77 -3.33 23.83
CA PHE A 309 13.92 -4.49 23.59
C PHE A 309 14.72 -5.78 23.44
N SER A 310 14.08 -6.90 23.76
CA SER A 310 14.67 -8.22 23.61
C SER A 310 13.58 -9.30 23.65
N ALA A 311 13.17 -9.81 22.50
CA ALA A 311 12.15 -10.85 22.42
C ALA A 311 12.71 -12.25 22.69
N ASP A 312 11.86 -13.12 23.26
CA ASP A 312 12.07 -14.56 23.24
C ASP A 312 11.96 -15.07 21.79
N PRO A 313 13.01 -15.71 21.21
CA PRO A 313 12.96 -16.23 19.84
C PRO A 313 11.78 -17.19 19.59
N ALA A 314 11.27 -17.87 20.62
CA ALA A 314 10.11 -18.74 20.48
C ALA A 314 8.82 -17.99 20.11
N LEU A 315 8.74 -16.67 20.33
CA LEU A 315 7.59 -15.85 19.92
C LEU A 315 7.56 -15.60 18.42
N VAL A 316 8.71 -15.70 17.74
CA VAL A 316 8.80 -15.52 16.27
C VAL A 316 7.99 -16.58 15.52
N GLU A 317 7.84 -17.77 16.12
CA GLU A 317 6.99 -18.84 15.57
C GLU A 317 5.53 -18.37 15.35
N GLY A 318 5.04 -17.44 16.20
CA GLY A 318 3.71 -16.85 16.04
C GLY A 318 3.55 -16.05 14.76
N LEU A 319 4.61 -15.38 14.29
CA LEU A 319 4.60 -14.65 13.01
C LEU A 319 4.49 -15.63 11.83
N ALA A 320 5.28 -16.70 11.84
CA ALA A 320 5.26 -17.72 10.80
C ALA A 320 3.88 -18.41 10.72
N ARG A 321 3.29 -18.77 11.87
CA ARG A 321 1.94 -19.34 11.93
C ARG A 321 0.85 -18.38 11.49
N ALA A 322 1.09 -17.08 11.63
CA ALA A 322 0.19 -16.05 11.13
C ALA A 322 0.28 -15.85 9.62
N GLY A 323 1.25 -16.48 8.94
CA GLY A 323 1.44 -16.38 7.49
C GLY A 323 2.30 -15.19 7.07
N ILE A 324 3.15 -14.65 7.96
CA ILE A 324 4.11 -13.60 7.57
C ILE A 324 5.28 -14.26 6.84
N ASP A 325 5.53 -13.81 5.60
CA ASP A 325 6.57 -14.34 4.71
C ASP A 325 7.89 -13.60 4.85
N TRP A 326 7.84 -12.33 5.21
CA TRP A 326 9.01 -11.48 5.32
C TRP A 326 8.88 -10.42 6.40
N VAL A 327 10.01 -10.13 7.08
CA VAL A 327 10.10 -8.98 7.98
C VAL A 327 11.35 -8.14 7.71
N SER A 328 11.17 -6.79 7.86
CA SER A 328 12.29 -5.86 7.94
C SER A 328 12.99 -6.00 9.29
N LEU A 329 14.32 -6.11 9.26
CA LEU A 329 15.20 -5.93 10.41
C LEU A 329 15.91 -4.56 10.37
N GLY A 330 15.67 -3.74 9.37
CA GLY A 330 16.25 -2.41 9.21
C GLY A 330 15.51 -1.36 10.06
N ASN A 331 15.78 -1.32 11.36
CA ASN A 331 15.16 -0.40 12.31
C ASN A 331 16.11 -0.01 13.46
N ASN A 332 15.71 0.97 14.26
CA ASN A 332 16.51 1.52 15.35
C ASN A 332 16.63 0.61 16.57
N HIS A 333 15.84 -0.45 16.67
CA HIS A 333 15.86 -1.41 17.78
C HIS A 333 16.61 -2.69 17.50
N ILE A 334 17.00 -2.96 16.26
CA ILE A 334 17.69 -4.21 15.91
C ILE A 334 19.00 -4.42 16.71
N GLY A 335 19.65 -3.34 17.13
CA GLY A 335 20.88 -3.35 17.89
C GLY A 335 20.74 -3.40 19.41
N ASP A 336 19.54 -3.42 19.97
CA ASP A 336 19.27 -3.34 21.41
C ASP A 336 19.89 -4.53 22.20
N ALA A 337 20.04 -5.68 21.56
CA ALA A 337 20.75 -6.85 22.10
C ALA A 337 22.25 -6.89 21.71
N GLY A 338 22.80 -5.77 21.26
CA GLY A 338 24.17 -5.66 20.77
C GLY A 338 24.39 -6.30 19.40
N ARG A 339 25.58 -6.15 18.85
CA ARG A 339 25.89 -6.59 17.47
C ARG A 339 25.77 -8.09 17.26
N ALA A 340 26.13 -8.91 18.25
CA ALA A 340 25.91 -10.35 18.19
C ALA A 340 24.40 -10.69 18.16
N GLY A 341 23.58 -9.91 18.86
CA GLY A 341 22.13 -10.05 18.87
C GLY A 341 21.51 -9.82 17.50
N ILE A 342 22.08 -8.95 16.66
CA ILE A 342 21.62 -8.72 15.27
C ILE A 342 21.72 -10.02 14.45
N VAL A 343 22.90 -10.65 14.46
CA VAL A 343 23.15 -11.90 13.72
C VAL A 343 22.27 -13.04 14.24
N GLN A 344 22.12 -13.11 15.57
CA GLN A 344 21.27 -14.13 16.22
C GLN A 344 19.79 -13.90 15.85
N THR A 345 19.32 -12.66 15.84
CA THR A 345 17.95 -12.32 15.45
C THR A 345 17.65 -12.75 14.02
N ARG A 346 18.52 -12.37 13.07
CA ARG A 346 18.40 -12.78 11.69
C ARG A 346 18.25 -14.30 11.56
N ARG A 347 19.19 -15.06 12.14
CA ARG A 347 19.16 -16.53 12.15
C ARG A 347 17.88 -17.08 12.81
N ASN A 348 17.44 -16.49 13.92
CA ASN A 348 16.27 -16.98 14.67
C ASN A 348 14.97 -16.75 13.92
N VAL A 349 14.87 -15.65 13.15
CA VAL A 349 13.74 -15.40 12.26
C VAL A 349 13.78 -16.33 11.03
N GLU A 350 14.92 -16.42 10.34
CA GLU A 350 15.08 -17.29 9.15
C GLU A 350 14.80 -18.77 9.44
N ARG A 351 15.09 -19.25 10.65
CA ARG A 351 14.76 -20.64 11.06
C ARG A 351 13.27 -20.94 11.10
N THR A 352 12.39 -19.94 11.19
CA THR A 352 10.94 -20.14 11.13
C THR A 352 10.40 -20.16 9.69
N GLY A 353 11.27 -19.97 8.70
CA GLY A 353 10.90 -19.86 7.28
C GLY A 353 10.62 -18.44 6.80
N ILE A 354 10.63 -17.45 7.69
CA ILE A 354 10.39 -16.05 7.34
C ILE A 354 11.67 -15.47 6.72
N ALA A 355 11.55 -14.86 5.54
CA ALA A 355 12.64 -14.16 4.90
C ALA A 355 12.92 -12.81 5.59
N VAL A 356 14.16 -12.32 5.55
CA VAL A 356 14.54 -11.06 6.18
C VAL A 356 15.47 -10.23 5.31
N SER A 357 15.45 -8.91 5.49
CA SER A 357 16.47 -8.00 4.98
C SER A 357 16.59 -6.76 5.89
N GLY A 358 17.55 -5.88 5.61
CA GLY A 358 17.70 -4.62 6.35
C GLY A 358 18.69 -4.67 7.52
N ALA A 359 19.22 -5.86 7.89
CA ALA A 359 20.31 -6.00 8.82
C ALA A 359 21.13 -7.25 8.50
N GLY A 360 22.42 -7.27 8.86
CA GLY A 360 23.31 -8.37 8.56
C GLY A 360 24.59 -8.37 9.39
N ALA A 361 25.43 -9.38 9.18
CA ALA A 361 26.73 -9.55 9.85
C ALA A 361 27.77 -8.53 9.37
N ASN A 362 27.53 -7.90 8.23
CA ASN A 362 28.37 -6.86 7.63
C ASN A 362 27.53 -5.98 6.67
N LEU A 363 28.18 -4.96 6.08
CA LEU A 363 27.52 -4.01 5.18
C LEU A 363 26.86 -4.71 3.99
N ALA A 364 27.57 -5.63 3.33
CA ALA A 364 27.06 -6.31 2.14
C ALA A 364 25.80 -7.14 2.46
N GLU A 365 25.82 -7.90 3.56
CA GLU A 365 24.65 -8.69 3.97
C GLU A 365 23.48 -7.81 4.40
N ALA A 366 23.73 -6.71 5.13
CA ALA A 366 22.68 -5.79 5.55
C ALA A 366 21.92 -5.17 4.34
N HIS A 367 22.63 -4.86 3.25
CA HIS A 367 22.10 -4.28 2.02
C HIS A 367 21.61 -5.31 1.00
N THR A 368 21.71 -6.61 1.30
CA THR A 368 21.17 -7.67 0.42
C THR A 368 19.64 -7.74 0.58
N PRO A 369 18.86 -7.71 -0.52
CA PRO A 369 17.41 -7.88 -0.44
C PRO A 369 17.02 -9.31 -0.08
N ALA A 370 15.85 -9.48 0.50
CA ALA A 370 15.15 -10.74 0.43
C ALA A 370 14.52 -10.92 -0.95
N TRP A 371 14.51 -12.17 -1.43
CA TRP A 371 13.88 -12.54 -2.68
C TRP A 371 12.62 -13.33 -2.39
N LEU A 372 11.49 -12.83 -2.89
CA LEU A 372 10.18 -13.45 -2.77
C LEU A 372 9.60 -13.70 -4.17
N GLU A 373 8.61 -14.58 -4.24
CA GLU A 373 7.92 -14.91 -5.48
C GLU A 373 6.41 -14.86 -5.28
N ALA A 374 5.70 -14.15 -6.16
CA ALA A 374 4.24 -14.14 -6.21
C ALA A 374 3.77 -13.77 -7.63
N GLY A 375 2.66 -14.35 -8.09
CA GLY A 375 2.11 -14.08 -9.41
C GLY A 375 3.08 -14.40 -10.55
N GLY A 376 4.02 -15.32 -10.36
CA GLY A 376 5.07 -15.64 -11.32
C GLY A 376 6.18 -14.59 -11.43
N LEU A 377 6.22 -13.61 -10.51
CA LEU A 377 7.19 -12.53 -10.47
C LEU A 377 8.26 -12.77 -9.41
N ARG A 378 9.48 -12.32 -9.71
CA ARG A 378 10.58 -12.29 -8.76
C ARG A 378 10.69 -10.91 -8.10
N ILE A 379 10.51 -10.87 -6.79
CA ILE A 379 10.33 -9.64 -6.02
C ILE A 379 11.53 -9.45 -5.08
N ALA A 380 12.22 -8.30 -5.19
CA ALA A 380 13.26 -7.91 -4.26
C ALA A 380 12.68 -7.00 -3.16
N VAL A 381 12.83 -7.37 -1.89
CA VAL A 381 12.34 -6.60 -0.74
C VAL A 381 13.50 -6.14 0.12
N PHE A 382 13.61 -4.82 0.32
CA PHE A 382 14.65 -4.18 1.11
C PHE A 382 14.09 -3.59 2.39
N GLY A 383 14.65 -3.97 3.54
CA GLY A 383 14.49 -3.23 4.78
C GLY A 383 15.59 -2.18 4.92
N TYR A 384 15.28 -1.02 5.50
CA TYR A 384 16.27 0.04 5.75
C TYR A 384 15.96 0.81 7.02
N ASP A 385 17.03 1.34 7.65
CA ASP A 385 16.96 2.24 8.80
C ASP A 385 17.50 3.62 8.45
N THR A 386 16.90 4.68 8.99
CA THR A 386 17.44 6.05 8.94
C THR A 386 17.63 6.66 10.32
N ILE A 387 17.23 5.96 11.37
CA ILE A 387 17.12 6.48 12.75
C ILE A 387 18.41 6.22 13.53
N ALA A 388 18.82 4.94 13.62
CA ALA A 388 19.92 4.53 14.49
C ALA A 388 21.24 4.35 13.71
N ARG A 389 21.83 5.44 13.25
CA ARG A 389 23.12 5.41 12.51
C ARG A 389 24.25 4.75 13.29
N TYR A 390 24.18 4.74 14.63
CA TYR A 390 25.16 4.06 15.49
C TYR A 390 25.07 2.53 15.42
N TYR A 391 23.96 1.99 14.91
CA TYR A 391 23.80 0.57 14.60
C TYR A 391 24.09 0.22 13.14
N ALA A 392 24.49 1.17 12.32
CA ALA A 392 24.85 0.93 10.93
C ALA A 392 25.84 -0.23 10.78
N ALA A 393 25.60 -1.08 9.80
CA ALA A 393 26.56 -2.10 9.39
C ALA A 393 27.81 -1.46 8.78
N THR A 394 28.95 -2.09 8.98
CA THR A 394 30.21 -1.76 8.30
C THR A 394 30.73 -3.00 7.58
N GLU A 395 31.84 -2.87 6.84
CA GLU A 395 32.43 -4.02 6.13
C GLU A 395 32.72 -5.21 7.05
N ASP A 396 33.10 -4.94 8.32
CA ASP A 396 33.55 -5.90 9.31
C ASP A 396 32.64 -6.02 10.55
N ARG A 397 31.51 -5.27 10.59
CA ARG A 397 30.65 -5.26 11.79
C ARG A 397 29.16 -5.44 11.46
N PRO A 398 28.44 -6.27 12.23
CA PRO A 398 27.00 -6.42 12.13
C PRO A 398 26.26 -5.09 12.35
N GLY A 399 25.17 -4.89 11.64
CA GLY A 399 24.36 -3.69 11.78
C GLY A 399 23.15 -3.64 10.85
N SER A 400 22.42 -2.50 10.90
CA SER A 400 21.32 -2.19 10.00
C SER A 400 21.80 -1.59 8.68
N ALA A 401 21.04 -1.81 7.59
CA ALA A 401 21.21 -1.15 6.31
C ALA A 401 20.73 0.30 6.42
N GLN A 402 21.61 1.26 6.14
CA GLN A 402 21.25 2.68 6.22
C GLN A 402 20.70 3.19 4.89
N LEU A 403 19.48 3.71 4.90
CA LEU A 403 18.88 4.29 3.71
C LEU A 403 19.48 5.66 3.39
N THR A 404 20.08 5.75 2.23
CA THR A 404 20.45 6.99 1.57
C THR A 404 20.04 6.93 0.10
N ALA A 405 19.91 8.06 -0.59
CA ALA A 405 19.62 8.04 -2.03
C ALA A 405 20.69 7.29 -2.85
N ALA A 406 21.95 7.32 -2.40
CA ALA A 406 23.05 6.60 -3.05
C ALA A 406 22.94 5.09 -2.84
N ALA A 407 22.69 4.64 -1.60
CA ALA A 407 22.50 3.24 -1.27
C ALA A 407 21.30 2.66 -2.03
N ALA A 408 20.14 3.33 -1.95
CA ALA A 408 18.94 2.90 -2.67
C ALA A 408 19.20 2.72 -4.17
N ARG A 409 19.90 3.68 -4.79
CA ARG A 409 20.24 3.59 -6.22
C ARG A 409 21.14 2.40 -6.54
N ALA A 410 22.16 2.15 -5.71
CA ALA A 410 23.08 1.04 -5.91
C ALA A 410 22.38 -0.31 -5.74
N ASP A 411 21.62 -0.47 -4.65
CA ASP A 411 20.98 -1.72 -4.26
C ASP A 411 19.84 -2.07 -5.22
N ILE A 412 18.98 -1.11 -5.57
CA ILE A 412 17.87 -1.32 -6.52
C ILE A 412 18.42 -1.64 -7.91
N ALA A 413 19.46 -0.94 -8.38
CA ALA A 413 20.09 -1.25 -9.65
C ALA A 413 20.71 -2.65 -9.66
N ALA A 414 21.30 -3.09 -8.54
CA ALA A 414 21.82 -4.45 -8.39
C ALA A 414 20.68 -5.50 -8.44
N ALA A 415 19.58 -5.27 -7.73
CA ALA A 415 18.42 -6.15 -7.75
C ALA A 415 17.79 -6.25 -9.16
N ARG A 416 17.65 -5.12 -9.86
CA ARG A 416 17.15 -5.13 -11.25
C ARG A 416 18.06 -5.90 -12.19
N ARG A 417 19.39 -5.75 -12.08
CA ARG A 417 20.35 -6.56 -12.86
C ARG A 417 20.28 -8.05 -12.51
N ALA A 418 19.93 -8.39 -11.28
CA ALA A 418 19.72 -9.77 -10.82
C ALA A 418 18.35 -10.32 -11.20
N GLY A 419 17.52 -9.58 -11.94
CA GLY A 419 16.24 -10.04 -12.49
C GLY A 419 15.04 -9.77 -11.58
N ALA A 420 15.07 -8.72 -10.74
CA ALA A 420 13.89 -8.31 -10.00
C ALA A 420 12.81 -7.76 -10.95
N ASP A 421 11.63 -8.35 -10.93
CA ASP A 421 10.44 -7.84 -11.61
C ASP A 421 9.80 -6.69 -10.85
N LEU A 422 9.73 -6.81 -9.53
CA LEU A 422 9.28 -5.76 -8.61
C LEU A 422 10.34 -5.49 -7.53
N VAL A 423 10.41 -4.24 -7.09
CA VAL A 423 11.26 -3.82 -5.97
C VAL A 423 10.41 -3.11 -4.94
N ILE A 424 10.41 -3.64 -3.73
CA ILE A 424 9.71 -3.09 -2.56
C ILE A 424 10.75 -2.56 -1.58
N VAL A 425 10.58 -1.32 -1.12
CA VAL A 425 11.44 -0.70 -0.11
C VAL A 425 10.63 -0.43 1.15
N TYR A 426 11.14 -0.95 2.27
CA TYR A 426 10.47 -0.91 3.58
C TYR A 426 11.31 -0.12 4.58
N PRO A 427 11.27 1.23 4.53
CA PRO A 427 12.12 2.08 5.36
C PRO A 427 11.53 2.28 6.76
N HIS A 428 12.40 2.24 7.77
CA HIS A 428 12.13 2.68 9.13
C HIS A 428 12.67 4.10 9.30
N TRP A 429 11.79 5.09 9.30
CA TRP A 429 12.14 6.49 9.10
C TRP A 429 11.18 7.50 9.71
N GLY A 430 11.61 8.75 9.77
CA GLY A 430 10.73 9.87 10.06
C GLY A 430 10.77 10.32 11.50
N VAL A 431 9.64 10.72 12.02
CA VAL A 431 9.48 11.25 13.38
C VAL A 431 8.33 10.52 14.04
N GLU A 432 8.61 9.96 15.23
CA GLU A 432 7.58 9.31 16.06
C GLU A 432 6.37 10.22 16.30
N TYR A 433 5.21 9.61 16.32
CA TYR A 433 3.92 10.24 16.68
C TYR A 433 3.54 11.38 15.72
N ARG A 434 3.90 11.23 14.43
CA ARG A 434 3.53 12.15 13.37
C ARG A 434 2.98 11.43 12.15
N ALA A 435 1.74 11.78 11.78
CA ALA A 435 1.12 11.27 10.56
C ALA A 435 1.62 11.99 9.28
N THR A 436 2.05 13.26 9.38
CA THR A 436 2.52 14.04 8.24
C THR A 436 4.03 13.85 8.03
N PRO A 437 4.48 13.44 6.84
CA PRO A 437 5.89 13.25 6.55
C PRO A 437 6.65 14.58 6.55
N THR A 438 7.91 14.54 6.95
CA THR A 438 8.82 15.67 6.83
C THR A 438 9.23 15.88 5.35
N ALA A 439 9.67 17.10 5.01
CA ALA A 439 10.22 17.37 3.68
C ALA A 439 11.46 16.49 3.36
N ALA A 440 12.24 16.12 4.37
CA ALA A 440 13.40 15.22 4.21
C ALA A 440 12.95 13.79 3.88
N GLN A 441 11.93 13.26 4.58
CA GLN A 441 11.34 11.96 4.23
C GLN A 441 10.81 11.95 2.80
N ARG A 442 10.05 12.98 2.40
CA ARG A 442 9.51 13.06 1.04
C ARG A 442 10.61 13.07 -0.02
N ARG A 443 11.66 13.90 0.15
CA ARG A 443 12.80 13.90 -0.79
C ARG A 443 13.48 12.53 -0.88
N LEU A 444 13.64 11.84 0.24
CA LEU A 444 14.23 10.51 0.26
C LEU A 444 13.31 9.47 -0.39
N ALA A 445 11.99 9.53 -0.13
CA ALA A 445 11.00 8.69 -0.79
C ALA A 445 11.02 8.84 -2.31
N HIS A 446 11.02 10.08 -2.79
CA HIS A 446 11.12 10.37 -4.22
C HIS A 446 12.42 9.82 -4.82
N ALA A 447 13.58 10.02 -4.15
CA ALA A 447 14.85 9.47 -4.60
C ALA A 447 14.87 7.92 -4.64
N VAL A 448 14.12 7.25 -3.78
CA VAL A 448 13.95 5.79 -3.78
C VAL A 448 13.10 5.35 -4.97
N VAL A 449 12.01 6.06 -5.26
CA VAL A 449 11.17 5.81 -6.45
C VAL A 449 11.96 6.09 -7.74
N ASP A 450 12.68 7.22 -7.81
CA ASP A 450 13.55 7.58 -8.94
C ASP A 450 14.67 6.55 -9.18
N ALA A 451 15.10 5.87 -8.12
CA ALA A 451 16.05 4.75 -8.21
C ALA A 451 15.43 3.46 -8.79
N GLY A 452 14.12 3.40 -8.92
CA GLY A 452 13.38 2.30 -9.53
C GLY A 452 12.61 1.40 -8.56
N ALA A 453 12.28 1.86 -7.35
CA ALA A 453 11.34 1.17 -6.46
C ALA A 453 9.91 1.24 -7.01
N ASP A 454 9.18 0.14 -6.92
CA ASP A 454 7.77 0.05 -7.31
C ASP A 454 6.83 0.38 -6.16
N LEU A 455 7.21 0.06 -4.92
CA LEU A 455 6.47 0.35 -3.69
C LEU A 455 7.42 0.84 -2.61
N VAL A 456 6.95 1.81 -1.80
CA VAL A 456 7.62 2.26 -0.57
C VAL A 456 6.64 2.17 0.59
N ILE A 457 6.96 1.34 1.60
CA ILE A 457 6.08 1.09 2.75
C ILE A 457 6.85 1.40 4.04
N GLY A 458 6.61 2.58 4.60
CA GLY A 458 7.34 3.12 5.74
C GLY A 458 6.82 2.67 7.10
N ASN A 459 7.68 2.85 8.10
CA ASN A 459 7.46 2.47 9.51
C ASN A 459 8.08 3.51 10.45
N HIS A 460 8.12 3.26 11.78
CA HIS A 460 8.71 4.08 12.83
C HIS A 460 7.78 5.12 13.47
N ALA A 461 6.88 5.73 12.71
CA ALA A 461 6.05 6.80 13.28
C ALA A 461 5.10 6.32 14.39
N HIS A 462 4.89 5.02 14.54
CA HIS A 462 3.92 4.36 15.44
C HIS A 462 2.48 4.84 15.26
N TRP A 463 2.23 5.71 14.31
CA TRP A 463 0.92 6.21 13.86
C TRP A 463 0.73 5.89 12.38
N ALA A 464 -0.48 5.53 11.99
CA ALA A 464 -0.84 5.48 10.59
C ALA A 464 -0.65 6.87 9.96
N ALA A 465 0.20 6.96 8.95
CA ALA A 465 0.67 8.21 8.37
C ALA A 465 0.19 8.40 6.93
N ALA A 466 0.59 9.51 6.32
CA ALA A 466 0.24 9.89 4.96
C ALA A 466 0.55 8.80 3.93
N MET A 467 -0.23 8.81 2.87
CA MET A 467 0.03 8.15 1.60
C MET A 467 0.33 9.20 0.52
N GLU A 468 1.25 8.90 -0.37
CA GLU A 468 1.60 9.72 -1.53
C GLU A 468 1.62 8.85 -2.80
N VAL A 469 1.33 9.44 -3.94
CA VAL A 469 1.62 8.85 -5.26
C VAL A 469 2.58 9.77 -5.97
N TYR A 470 3.79 9.26 -6.24
CA TYR A 470 4.84 9.97 -6.93
C TYR A 470 5.28 9.17 -8.16
N GLU A 471 5.29 9.79 -9.34
CA GLU A 471 5.57 9.13 -10.63
C GLU A 471 4.78 7.82 -10.83
N GLY A 472 3.49 7.83 -10.41
CA GLY A 472 2.61 6.67 -10.48
C GLY A 472 2.92 5.57 -9.47
N LYS A 473 3.90 5.74 -8.57
CA LYS A 473 4.27 4.76 -7.55
C LYS A 473 3.72 5.16 -6.18
N PRO A 474 3.07 4.24 -5.46
CA PRO A 474 2.52 4.53 -4.15
C PRO A 474 3.61 4.48 -3.07
N ILE A 475 3.51 5.41 -2.14
CA ILE A 475 4.36 5.56 -0.96
C ILE A 475 3.46 5.65 0.26
N TRP A 476 3.62 4.76 1.23
CA TRP A 476 3.05 4.88 2.57
C TRP A 476 4.15 5.32 3.52
N TYR A 477 3.93 6.41 4.25
CA TYR A 477 4.95 6.95 5.15
C TYR A 477 5.05 6.20 6.47
N ALA A 478 3.95 5.63 6.97
CA ALA A 478 3.92 4.62 8.02
C ALA A 478 2.53 3.95 8.09
N LEU A 479 2.49 2.68 8.50
CA LEU A 479 1.24 1.94 8.71
C LEU A 479 0.78 1.96 10.18
N GLY A 480 1.60 2.50 11.10
CA GLY A 480 1.36 2.48 12.54
C GLY A 480 1.87 1.20 13.21
N ASN A 481 1.57 1.05 14.50
CA ASN A 481 1.83 -0.20 15.22
C ASN A 481 0.92 -1.31 14.68
N PHE A 482 1.49 -2.52 14.51
CA PHE A 482 0.67 -3.69 14.15
C PHE A 482 0.47 -4.62 15.35
N VAL A 483 1.56 -5.08 15.98
CA VAL A 483 1.53 -5.81 17.24
C VAL A 483 2.44 -5.08 18.23
N PHE A 484 1.86 -4.29 19.13
CA PHE A 484 2.62 -3.39 19.99
C PHE A 484 1.87 -3.07 21.28
N ASP A 485 2.58 -2.68 22.34
CA ASP A 485 2.01 -2.38 23.65
C ASP A 485 1.88 -0.88 23.95
N GLN A 486 2.02 -0.02 22.96
CA GLN A 486 1.90 1.43 23.12
C GLN A 486 0.43 1.87 23.29
N THR A 487 -0.07 1.80 24.52
CA THR A 487 -1.49 2.05 24.86
C THR A 487 -1.72 3.43 25.50
N TRP A 488 -0.83 4.39 25.30
CA TRP A 488 -0.93 5.69 25.94
C TRP A 488 -1.63 6.79 25.11
N SER A 489 -1.87 6.55 23.84
CA SER A 489 -2.66 7.42 22.97
C SER A 489 -3.53 6.60 22.03
N GLU A 490 -4.65 7.15 21.58
CA GLU A 490 -5.49 6.48 20.58
C GLU A 490 -4.71 6.18 19.28
N PRO A 491 -3.97 7.12 18.67
CA PRO A 491 -3.26 6.84 17.42
C PRO A 491 -2.13 5.79 17.53
N THR A 492 -1.56 5.53 18.73
CA THR A 492 -0.57 4.44 18.91
C THR A 492 -1.23 3.07 19.12
N MET A 493 -2.53 3.06 19.46
CA MET A 493 -3.32 1.83 19.51
C MET A 493 -3.95 1.48 18.16
N GLU A 494 -3.89 2.39 17.20
CA GLU A 494 -4.51 2.26 15.89
C GLU A 494 -3.46 2.07 14.80
N GLY A 495 -3.85 1.35 13.75
CA GLY A 495 -3.00 1.12 12.58
C GLY A 495 -3.80 0.73 11.36
N ILE A 496 -3.08 0.41 10.29
CA ILE A 496 -3.63 -0.06 9.02
C ILE A 496 -2.91 -1.34 8.62
N LEU A 497 -3.66 -2.41 8.31
CA LEU A 497 -3.17 -3.42 7.40
C LEU A 497 -3.49 -2.99 5.97
N LEU A 498 -2.46 -2.99 5.15
CA LEU A 498 -2.53 -2.62 3.75
C LEU A 498 -2.71 -3.88 2.91
N GLU A 499 -3.78 -3.97 2.14
CA GLU A 499 -4.01 -5.05 1.18
C GLU A 499 -3.92 -4.52 -0.24
N LEU A 500 -3.01 -5.07 -1.03
CA LEU A 500 -2.75 -4.71 -2.41
C LEU A 500 -3.10 -5.89 -3.33
N THR A 501 -3.81 -5.61 -4.42
CA THR A 501 -4.04 -6.59 -5.49
C THR A 501 -3.28 -6.16 -6.74
N PHE A 502 -2.54 -7.08 -7.31
CA PHE A 502 -1.79 -6.90 -8.54
C PHE A 502 -2.35 -7.78 -9.66
N ARG A 503 -2.20 -7.32 -10.90
CA ARG A 503 -2.36 -8.09 -12.12
C ARG A 503 -1.00 -8.09 -12.83
N GLY A 504 -0.29 -9.23 -12.80
CA GLY A 504 1.11 -9.24 -13.16
C GLY A 504 1.89 -8.22 -12.32
N ARG A 505 2.56 -7.25 -12.96
CA ARG A 505 3.33 -6.18 -12.28
C ARG A 505 2.51 -4.94 -11.94
N GLU A 506 1.29 -4.85 -12.42
CA GLU A 506 0.43 -3.70 -12.25
C GLU A 506 -0.36 -3.75 -10.95
N LEU A 507 -0.25 -2.73 -10.11
CA LEU A 507 -1.11 -2.55 -8.95
C LEU A 507 -2.50 -2.11 -9.42
N VAL A 508 -3.54 -2.90 -9.13
CA VAL A 508 -4.91 -2.64 -9.58
C VAL A 508 -5.86 -2.28 -8.45
N GLN A 509 -5.57 -2.68 -7.21
CA GLN A 509 -6.40 -2.30 -6.06
C GLN A 509 -5.58 -2.08 -4.81
N ILE A 510 -6.03 -1.12 -4.00
CA ILE A 510 -5.53 -0.79 -2.67
C ILE A 510 -6.71 -0.83 -1.71
N ARG A 511 -6.60 -1.63 -0.63
CA ARG A 511 -7.54 -1.63 0.49
C ARG A 511 -6.81 -1.30 1.78
N LEU A 512 -7.36 -0.39 2.54
CA LEU A 512 -6.87 -0.01 3.86
C LEU A 512 -7.80 -0.63 4.90
N HIS A 513 -7.27 -1.53 5.73
CA HIS A 513 -8.00 -2.18 6.82
C HIS A 513 -7.62 -1.51 8.14
N PRO A 514 -8.40 -0.53 8.62
CA PRO A 514 -8.14 0.09 9.90
C PRO A 514 -8.40 -0.89 11.03
N PHE A 515 -7.55 -0.85 12.06
CA PHE A 515 -7.69 -1.70 13.23
C PHE A 515 -7.33 -0.96 14.52
N ILE A 516 -7.72 -1.54 15.66
CA ILE A 516 -7.32 -1.15 17.00
C ILE A 516 -6.63 -2.31 17.72
N ILE A 517 -5.52 -2.02 18.42
CA ILE A 517 -4.80 -2.99 19.24
C ILE A 517 -5.47 -3.08 20.62
N LEU A 518 -5.93 -4.27 20.96
CA LEU A 518 -6.50 -4.59 22.26
C LEU A 518 -5.54 -5.48 23.07
N ASP A 519 -5.69 -5.46 24.38
CA ASP A 519 -4.88 -6.25 25.32
C ASP A 519 -3.37 -6.09 25.11
N ARG A 520 -2.91 -4.93 24.63
CA ARG A 520 -1.48 -4.59 24.37
C ARG A 520 -0.78 -5.48 23.33
N ALA A 521 -1.52 -6.24 22.53
CA ALA A 521 -0.91 -7.20 21.62
C ALA A 521 -1.75 -7.53 20.39
N GLN A 522 -3.09 -7.39 20.44
CA GLN A 522 -3.96 -7.97 19.44
C GLN A 522 -4.67 -6.90 18.60
N PRO A 523 -4.30 -6.71 17.32
CA PRO A 523 -5.07 -5.90 16.38
C PRO A 523 -6.44 -6.54 16.12
N ASN A 524 -7.47 -5.70 16.05
CA ASN A 524 -8.84 -6.08 15.69
C ASN A 524 -9.36 -5.08 14.67
N PHE A 525 -9.90 -5.53 13.55
CA PHE A 525 -10.41 -4.67 12.50
C PHE A 525 -11.57 -3.80 12.98
N MET A 526 -11.63 -2.61 12.45
CA MET A 526 -12.73 -1.66 12.66
C MET A 526 -13.44 -1.39 11.35
N ASP A 527 -14.76 -1.19 11.40
CA ASP A 527 -15.53 -0.79 10.23
C ASP A 527 -15.00 0.55 9.69
N PRO A 528 -14.54 0.60 8.43
CA PRO A 528 -14.06 1.83 7.80
C PRO A 528 -15.08 2.97 7.77
N ALA A 529 -16.37 2.64 7.76
CA ALA A 529 -17.47 3.61 7.73
C ALA A 529 -17.87 4.13 9.12
N ASP A 530 -17.42 3.49 10.19
CA ASP A 530 -17.74 3.84 11.59
C ASP A 530 -16.46 4.03 12.42
N SER A 531 -16.14 3.08 13.29
CA SER A 531 -15.02 3.19 14.24
C SER A 531 -13.66 3.33 13.56
N GLY A 532 -13.45 2.69 12.41
CA GLY A 532 -12.24 2.80 11.60
C GLY A 532 -12.07 4.13 10.85
N ALA A 533 -13.15 4.91 10.75
CA ALA A 533 -13.11 6.19 10.04
C ALA A 533 -12.14 7.20 10.66
N VAL A 534 -11.83 7.09 11.95
CA VAL A 534 -10.87 7.99 12.62
C VAL A 534 -9.46 7.76 12.07
N VAL A 535 -9.05 6.51 11.91
CA VAL A 535 -7.73 6.13 11.37
C VAL A 535 -7.61 6.55 9.90
N LEU A 536 -8.61 6.24 9.08
CA LEU A 536 -8.61 6.62 7.66
C LEU A 536 -8.59 8.14 7.48
N ARG A 537 -9.32 8.88 8.32
CA ARG A 537 -9.30 10.34 8.32
C ARG A 537 -7.91 10.89 8.64
N GLN A 538 -7.21 10.34 9.64
CA GLN A 538 -5.83 10.71 9.96
C GLN A 538 -4.92 10.55 8.74
N VAL A 539 -5.00 9.39 8.06
CA VAL A 539 -4.21 9.12 6.85
C VAL A 539 -4.56 10.09 5.73
N PHE A 540 -5.83 10.27 5.41
CA PHE A 540 -6.24 11.11 4.29
C PHE A 540 -6.01 12.60 4.55
N ASP A 541 -6.14 13.08 5.80
CA ASP A 541 -5.82 14.46 6.16
C ASP A 541 -4.31 14.73 6.06
N ALA A 542 -3.48 13.79 6.49
CA ALA A 542 -2.03 13.86 6.34
C ALA A 542 -1.59 13.77 4.87
N SER A 543 -2.41 13.18 3.99
CA SER A 543 -2.14 12.99 2.55
C SER A 543 -2.60 14.16 1.67
N LYS A 544 -3.09 15.27 2.25
CA LYS A 544 -3.53 16.43 1.46
C LYS A 544 -2.41 16.94 0.57
N GLY A 545 -2.67 17.05 -0.75
CA GLY A 545 -1.70 17.47 -1.76
C GLY A 545 -0.62 16.44 -2.08
N LEU A 546 -0.72 15.21 -1.55
CA LEU A 546 0.19 14.10 -1.83
C LEU A 546 -0.50 12.98 -2.63
N LEU A 547 -1.81 12.84 -2.46
CA LEU A 547 -2.62 11.83 -3.11
C LEU A 547 -3.52 12.48 -4.14
N PRO A 548 -3.37 12.16 -5.44
CA PRO A 548 -4.12 12.80 -6.53
C PRO A 548 -5.58 12.33 -6.62
N TRP A 549 -5.97 11.30 -5.85
CA TRP A 549 -7.28 10.65 -5.83
C TRP A 549 -8.18 11.08 -4.65
#